data_daed9a075900ea46ab050bda62fc18b3
#
_entry.id   daed9a075900ea46ab050bda62fc18b3
#
_cell.length_a   1.000
_cell.length_b   1.000
_cell.length_c   1.000
_cell.angle_alpha   90.00
_cell.angle_beta   90.00
_cell.angle_gamma   90.00
#
_symmetry.space_group_name_H-M   'P 1'
#
loop_
_entity.id
_entity.type
_entity.pdbx_description
1 polymer ?
#
loop_
_entity_poly.entity_id
_entity_poly.type
_entity_poly.pdbx_seq_one_letter_code
_entity_poly.pdbx_strand_id
1 'polypeptide(L)'
;MLRIAAVSLALIVVGLPPFQSDGACAQDIAGMEDCTKTAGLDKRTGCFQSNVNFLHQLVNKNALDARQRLNAANNEIAALKAALASLQTTVEQLQAAQKAANDKKPQPK
;
A
#
# COMPACT_ATOMS: atom_id res chain seq x y z
N MET A 1 18.06 45.51 17.11
CA MET A 1 16.69 45.39 16.60
C MET A 1 16.52 43.98 16.04
N LEU A 2 15.95 43.12 16.84
CA LEU A 2 15.80 41.69 16.59
C LEU A 2 14.48 41.52 15.80
N ARG A 3 14.56 41.20 14.51
CA ARG A 3 13.37 40.83 13.73
C ARG A 3 13.17 39.34 13.81
N ILE A 4 12.27 38.93 14.68
CA ILE A 4 11.76 37.59 14.79
C ILE A 4 10.86 37.34 13.59
N ALA A 5 11.36 36.60 12.61
CA ALA A 5 10.55 36.09 11.53
C ALA A 5 9.67 34.95 12.07
N ALA A 6 8.41 35.24 12.29
CA ALA A 6 7.41 34.24 12.62
C ALA A 6 7.20 33.33 11.40
N VAL A 7 7.74 32.14 11.46
CA VAL A 7 7.43 31.08 10.49
C VAL A 7 6.03 30.56 10.83
N SER A 8 5.06 31.02 10.09
CA SER A 8 3.69 30.50 10.13
C SER A 8 3.67 29.06 9.61
N LEU A 9 3.65 28.12 10.52
CA LEU A 9 3.43 26.71 10.24
C LEU A 9 1.95 26.54 9.83
N ALA A 10 1.68 26.65 8.53
CA ALA A 10 0.37 26.33 7.98
C ALA A 10 0.14 24.82 8.15
N LEU A 11 -0.64 24.45 9.15
CA LEU A 11 -1.19 23.12 9.30
C LEU A 11 -2.11 22.86 8.10
N ILE A 12 -1.60 22.17 7.11
CA ILE A 12 -2.43 21.57 6.07
C ILE A 12 -3.14 20.39 6.73
N VAL A 13 -4.32 20.65 7.24
CA VAL A 13 -5.29 19.62 7.58
C VAL A 13 -5.74 19.03 6.24
N VAL A 14 -5.02 18.03 5.78
CA VAL A 14 -5.47 17.17 4.69
C VAL A 14 -6.72 16.49 5.21
N GLY A 15 -7.87 16.98 4.77
CA GLY A 15 -9.15 16.38 5.05
C GLY A 15 -9.14 14.93 4.55
N LEU A 16 -8.95 13.99 5.46
CA LEU A 16 -9.25 12.59 5.17
C LEU A 16 -10.74 12.54 4.79
N PRO A 17 -11.09 12.01 3.62
CA PRO A 17 -12.48 11.74 3.33
C PRO A 17 -13.02 10.85 4.45
N PRO A 18 -14.24 11.09 4.94
CA PRO A 18 -14.84 10.19 5.90
C PRO A 18 -14.79 8.80 5.28
N PHE A 19 -14.20 7.84 5.99
CA PHE A 19 -14.35 6.43 5.69
C PHE A 19 -15.86 6.17 5.77
N GLN A 20 -16.52 6.33 4.63
CA GLN A 20 -17.83 5.75 4.45
C GLN A 20 -17.59 4.25 4.52
N SER A 21 -17.81 3.70 5.71
CA SER A 21 -18.07 2.29 5.86
C SER A 21 -19.37 2.03 5.07
N ASP A 22 -19.22 1.86 3.74
CA ASP A 22 -20.23 1.17 2.98
C ASP A 22 -20.46 -0.12 3.75
N GLY A 23 -21.62 -0.15 4.46
CA GLY A 23 -21.99 -1.32 5.20
C GLY A 23 -21.82 -2.47 4.25
N ALA A 24 -20.90 -3.38 4.54
CA ALA A 24 -20.70 -4.59 3.79
C ALA A 24 -22.05 -5.33 3.85
N CYS A 25 -22.92 -5.03 2.88
CA CYS A 25 -24.08 -5.81 2.60
C CYS A 25 -23.55 -7.18 2.19
N ALA A 26 -23.49 -8.09 3.16
CA ALA A 26 -23.12 -9.49 2.96
C ALA A 26 -24.13 -10.24 2.07
N GLN A 27 -24.92 -9.50 1.30
CA GLN A 27 -26.13 -10.07 0.70
C GLN A 27 -26.02 -10.42 -0.76
N ASP A 28 -25.00 -9.99 -1.50
CA ASP A 28 -24.90 -10.38 -2.91
C ASP A 28 -23.45 -10.55 -3.34
N ILE A 29 -22.89 -11.71 -3.04
CA ILE A 29 -21.72 -12.16 -3.79
C ILE A 29 -22.24 -12.50 -5.19
N ALA A 30 -21.93 -11.66 -6.17
CA ALA A 30 -22.30 -11.88 -7.55
C ALA A 30 -21.87 -13.28 -8.01
N GLY A 31 -22.82 -14.08 -8.47
CA GLY A 31 -22.57 -15.47 -8.91
C GLY A 31 -23.04 -16.56 -7.95
N MET A 32 -23.56 -16.20 -6.77
CA MET A 32 -24.23 -17.14 -5.90
C MET A 32 -25.73 -17.21 -6.20
N GLU A 33 -26.26 -18.42 -6.20
CA GLU A 33 -27.69 -18.67 -6.40
C GLU A 33 -28.45 -18.75 -5.07
N ASP A 34 -29.68 -18.21 -5.04
CA ASP A 34 -30.57 -18.34 -3.89
C ASP A 34 -31.18 -19.73 -3.85
N CYS A 35 -30.53 -20.62 -3.13
CA CYS A 35 -30.96 -22.01 -2.99
C CYS A 35 -32.24 -22.19 -2.14
N THR A 36 -32.74 -21.14 -1.49
CA THR A 36 -34.00 -21.23 -0.70
C THR A 36 -35.21 -21.31 -1.58
N LYS A 37 -35.14 -20.79 -2.80
CA LYS A 37 -36.19 -20.82 -3.82
C LYS A 37 -36.27 -22.14 -4.59
N THR A 38 -35.30 -23.04 -4.38
CA THR A 38 -35.22 -24.31 -5.09
C THR A 38 -36.07 -25.37 -4.40
N ALA A 39 -37.05 -25.93 -5.11
CA ALA A 39 -37.90 -26.98 -4.58
C ALA A 39 -37.25 -28.36 -4.71
N GLY A 40 -37.39 -29.17 -3.65
CA GLY A 40 -36.83 -30.53 -3.57
C GLY A 40 -35.46 -30.60 -2.93
N LEU A 41 -35.21 -31.61 -2.13
CA LEU A 41 -34.00 -31.79 -1.34
C LEU A 41 -32.77 -31.92 -2.22
N ASP A 42 -32.84 -32.77 -3.24
CA ASP A 42 -31.70 -33.04 -4.14
C ASP A 42 -31.25 -31.78 -4.92
N LYS A 43 -32.24 -31.04 -5.44
CA LYS A 43 -31.96 -29.81 -6.17
C LYS A 43 -31.37 -28.73 -5.26
N ARG A 44 -31.87 -28.61 -4.03
CA ARG A 44 -31.36 -27.67 -3.04
C ARG A 44 -29.93 -28.02 -2.62
N THR A 45 -29.65 -29.31 -2.41
CA THR A 45 -28.28 -29.78 -2.11
C THR A 45 -27.33 -29.51 -3.25
N GLY A 46 -27.74 -29.76 -4.51
CA GLY A 46 -26.92 -29.42 -5.70
C GLY A 46 -26.65 -27.94 -5.82
N CYS A 47 -27.63 -27.08 -5.55
CA CYS A 47 -27.45 -25.62 -5.54
C CYS A 47 -26.43 -25.19 -4.47
N PHE A 48 -26.52 -25.69 -3.24
CA PHE A 48 -25.54 -25.39 -2.20
C PHE A 48 -24.15 -25.88 -2.58
N GLN A 49 -24.02 -27.05 -3.17
CA GLN A 49 -22.75 -27.57 -3.61
C GLN A 49 -22.11 -26.70 -4.70
N SER A 50 -22.93 -26.21 -5.65
CA SER A 50 -22.49 -25.24 -6.66
C SER A 50 -21.98 -23.95 -6.01
N ASN A 51 -22.71 -23.38 -5.06
CA ASN A 51 -22.31 -22.18 -4.35
C ASN A 51 -21.01 -22.39 -3.53
N VAL A 52 -20.86 -23.53 -2.87
CA VAL A 52 -19.61 -23.86 -2.16
C VAL A 52 -18.41 -23.96 -3.12
N ASN A 53 -18.59 -24.62 -4.25
CA ASN A 53 -17.55 -24.72 -5.28
C ASN A 53 -17.17 -23.34 -5.82
N PHE A 54 -18.15 -22.49 -6.08
CA PHE A 54 -17.93 -21.11 -6.52
C PHE A 54 -17.12 -20.32 -5.48
N LEU A 55 -17.51 -20.37 -4.21
CA LEU A 55 -16.79 -19.69 -3.12
C LEU A 55 -15.35 -20.21 -2.99
N HIS A 56 -15.17 -21.52 -3.11
CA HIS A 56 -13.83 -22.12 -3.06
C HIS A 56 -12.93 -21.59 -4.19
N GLN A 57 -13.48 -21.49 -5.40
CA GLN A 57 -12.73 -20.89 -6.53
C GLN A 57 -12.42 -19.41 -6.29
N LEU A 58 -13.36 -18.65 -5.76
CA LEU A 58 -13.17 -17.23 -5.46
C LEU A 58 -12.09 -17.01 -4.39
N VAL A 59 -12.11 -17.82 -3.32
CA VAL A 59 -11.09 -17.77 -2.27
C VAL A 59 -9.71 -18.10 -2.84
N ASN A 60 -9.60 -19.14 -3.65
CA ASN A 60 -8.34 -19.52 -4.28
C ASN A 60 -7.82 -18.40 -5.21
N LYS A 61 -8.68 -17.81 -6.02
CA LYS A 61 -8.33 -16.69 -6.88
C LYS A 61 -7.83 -15.49 -6.06
N ASN A 62 -8.55 -15.14 -5.00
CA ASN A 62 -8.16 -14.03 -4.13
C ASN A 62 -6.82 -14.30 -3.43
N ALA A 63 -6.58 -15.54 -3.00
CA ALA A 63 -5.32 -15.92 -2.39
C ALA A 63 -4.14 -15.81 -3.35
N LEU A 64 -4.32 -16.19 -4.61
CA LEU A 64 -3.30 -16.03 -5.66
C LEU A 64 -3.02 -14.56 -5.95
N ASP A 65 -4.09 -13.75 -6.11
CA ASP A 65 -3.95 -12.31 -6.35
C ASP A 65 -3.23 -11.61 -5.17
N ALA A 66 -3.61 -11.94 -3.94
CA ALA A 66 -2.94 -11.41 -2.75
C ALA A 66 -1.44 -11.76 -2.72
N ARG A 67 -1.07 -13.01 -3.07
CA ARG A 67 0.34 -13.42 -3.16
C ARG A 67 1.10 -12.66 -4.23
N GLN A 68 0.49 -12.45 -5.40
CA GLN A 68 1.12 -11.67 -6.47
C GLN A 68 1.36 -10.22 -6.03
N ARG A 69 0.39 -9.58 -5.40
CA ARG A 69 0.52 -8.22 -4.87
C ARG A 69 1.59 -8.11 -3.78
N LEU A 70 1.65 -9.08 -2.88
CA LEU A 70 2.69 -9.13 -1.85
C LEU A 70 4.08 -9.30 -2.45
N ASN A 71 4.24 -10.15 -3.46
CA ASN A 71 5.51 -10.31 -4.16
C ASN A 71 5.93 -9.03 -4.88
N ALA A 72 5.00 -8.36 -5.56
CA ALA A 72 5.27 -7.06 -6.20
C ALA A 72 5.71 -6.01 -5.18
N ALA A 73 4.96 -5.87 -4.08
CA ALA A 73 5.31 -4.93 -3.00
C ALA A 73 6.69 -5.23 -2.37
N ASN A 74 7.01 -6.50 -2.15
CA ASN A 74 8.32 -6.89 -1.64
C ASN A 74 9.46 -6.53 -2.61
N ASN A 75 9.26 -6.68 -3.91
CA ASN A 75 10.23 -6.28 -4.92
C ASN A 75 10.43 -4.76 -4.94
N GLU A 76 9.36 -3.99 -4.82
CA GLU A 76 9.43 -2.53 -4.72
C GLU A 76 10.17 -2.08 -3.45
N ILE A 77 9.89 -2.71 -2.32
CA ILE A 77 10.60 -2.43 -1.06
C ILE A 77 12.09 -2.74 -1.19
N ALA A 78 12.47 -3.84 -1.86
CA ALA A 78 13.86 -4.18 -2.09
C ALA A 78 14.55 -3.13 -2.99
N ALA A 79 13.90 -2.70 -4.06
CA ALA A 79 14.41 -1.65 -4.95
C ALA A 79 14.58 -0.31 -4.23
N LEU A 80 13.60 0.09 -3.40
CA LEU A 80 13.69 1.31 -2.60
C LEU A 80 14.84 1.26 -1.58
N LYS A 81 15.04 0.12 -0.91
CA LYS A 81 16.17 -0.06 0.01
C LYS A 81 17.51 0.07 -0.72
N ALA A 82 17.65 -0.49 -1.91
CA ALA A 82 18.86 -0.36 -2.73
C ALA A 82 19.09 1.10 -3.16
N ALA A 83 18.05 1.81 -3.57
CA ALA A 83 18.13 3.21 -3.93
C ALA A 83 18.53 4.09 -2.74
N LEU A 84 17.98 3.84 -1.55
CA LEU A 84 18.38 4.54 -0.32
C LEU A 84 19.86 4.33 0.02
N ALA A 85 20.35 3.09 -0.07
CA ALA A 85 21.77 2.80 0.17
C ALA A 85 22.67 3.56 -0.82
N SER A 86 22.30 3.60 -2.11
CA SER A 86 23.01 4.36 -3.12
C SER A 86 23.02 5.86 -2.84
N LEU A 87 21.87 6.43 -2.43
CA LEU A 87 21.78 7.83 -2.05
C LEU A 87 22.65 8.16 -0.84
N GLN A 88 22.67 7.31 0.18
CA GLN A 88 23.54 7.49 1.35
C GLN A 88 25.01 7.57 0.94
N THR A 89 25.47 6.63 0.11
CA THR A 89 26.84 6.64 -0.41
C THR A 89 27.15 7.93 -1.19
N THR A 90 26.22 8.39 -2.01
CA THR A 90 26.39 9.64 -2.78
C THR A 90 26.50 10.85 -1.85
N VAL A 91 25.66 10.92 -0.81
CA VAL A 91 25.70 11.99 0.19
C VAL A 91 27.03 11.99 0.94
N GLU A 92 27.54 10.83 1.35
CA GLU A 92 28.83 10.71 2.01
C GLU A 92 29.99 11.20 1.12
N GLN A 93 29.96 10.81 -0.16
CA GLN A 93 30.96 11.28 -1.14
C GLN A 93 30.93 12.80 -1.34
N LEU A 94 29.74 13.39 -1.44
CA LEU A 94 29.57 14.83 -1.58
C LEU A 94 30.05 15.57 -0.33
N GLN A 95 29.76 15.07 0.86
CA GLN A 95 30.23 15.65 2.11
C GLN A 95 31.76 15.59 2.21
N ALA A 96 32.38 14.48 1.83
CA ALA A 96 33.83 14.32 1.81
C ALA A 96 34.47 15.29 0.80
N ALA A 97 33.90 15.41 -0.40
CA ALA A 97 34.38 16.36 -1.42
C ALA A 97 34.26 17.82 -0.96
N GLN A 98 33.15 18.19 -0.33
CA GLN A 98 32.95 19.54 0.20
C GLN A 98 33.93 19.86 1.32
N LYS A 99 34.21 18.93 2.23
CA LYS A 99 35.23 19.09 3.27
C LYS A 99 36.60 19.30 2.67
N ALA A 100 37.02 18.47 1.70
CA ALA A 100 38.28 18.59 1.04
C ALA A 100 38.45 19.93 0.27
N ALA A 101 37.36 20.45 -0.29
CA ALA A 101 37.37 21.78 -0.95
C ALA A 101 37.53 22.93 0.06
N ASN A 102 36.86 22.82 1.21
CA ASN A 102 36.98 23.84 2.27
C ASN A 102 38.37 23.84 2.91
N ASP A 103 38.99 22.68 3.10
CA ASP A 103 40.36 22.58 3.66
C ASP A 103 41.43 23.14 2.73
N LYS A 104 41.17 23.23 1.41
CA LYS A 104 42.07 23.83 0.42
C LYS A 104 41.92 25.34 0.25
N LYS A 105 40.90 25.97 0.87
CA LYS A 105 40.70 27.41 0.77
C LYS A 105 41.71 28.16 1.65
N PRO A 106 42.59 29.03 1.10
CA PRO A 106 43.55 29.76 1.90
C PRO A 106 42.85 30.64 2.93
N GLN A 107 43.24 30.54 4.20
CA GLN A 107 42.75 31.48 5.19
C GLN A 107 43.37 32.87 4.87
N PRO A 108 42.55 33.92 4.81
CA PRO A 108 43.09 35.28 4.70
C PRO A 108 43.88 35.61 5.98
N LYS A 109 45.13 35.98 5.79
CA LYS A 109 45.98 36.52 6.85
C LYS A 109 45.45 37.87 7.29
#